data_19217c77f1399a6db3591329b07c1d18
#
_entry.id   19217c77f1399a6db3591329b07c1d18
#
_cell.length_a   1.000
_cell.length_b   1.000
_cell.length_c   1.000
_cell.angle_alpha   90.00
_cell.angle_beta   90.00
_cell.angle_gamma   90.00
#
_symmetry.space_group_name_H-M   'P 1'
#
loop_
_entity.id
_entity.type
_entity.pdbx_description
1 polymer ?
#
loop_
_entity_poly.entity_id
_entity_poly.type
_entity_poly.pdbx_seq_one_letter_code
_entity_poly.pdbx_strand_id
1 'polypeptide(L)'
;MSKPANTTSTIIPCLRYRNALAMIDWLCEAFGFQKHTVYAEGDNVHHAQLVFGNGMVMLGSTSNAGEWGQAIVQPEEIGGRETQSACVIVTDADAHYARAVAAGATIVIDIADQPYGGRGYACKDPESHHWWFGSYDPWAEPAQA
;
A
#
# COMPACT_ATOMS: atom_id res chain seq x y z
N MET A 1 14.11 20.35 0.26
CA MET A 1 12.79 21.00 0.20
C MET A 1 11.77 20.12 0.85
N SER A 2 10.98 20.65 1.74
CA SER A 2 9.96 19.85 2.41
C SER A 2 8.65 19.87 1.59
N LYS A 3 7.82 18.86 1.86
CA LYS A 3 6.53 18.72 1.24
C LYS A 3 5.63 19.89 1.67
N PRO A 4 4.92 20.55 0.74
CA PRO A 4 3.98 21.59 1.12
C PRO A 4 2.88 21.06 2.04
N ALA A 5 2.42 21.90 2.96
CA ALA A 5 1.31 21.56 3.84
C ALA A 5 0.03 21.36 3.02
N ASN A 6 -0.80 20.42 3.43
CA ASN A 6 -2.10 20.15 2.81
C ASN A 6 -2.03 19.69 1.34
N THR A 7 -0.87 19.25 0.90
CA THR A 7 -0.74 18.73 -0.46
C THR A 7 -1.36 17.33 -0.53
N THR A 8 -2.29 17.14 -1.46
CA THR A 8 -2.81 15.82 -1.81
C THR A 8 -1.94 15.21 -2.89
N SER A 9 -1.83 13.89 -2.92
CA SER A 9 -0.96 13.21 -3.88
C SER A 9 -1.60 13.22 -5.26
N THR A 10 -0.82 13.58 -6.28
CA THR A 10 -1.23 13.50 -7.68
C THR A 10 -1.01 12.09 -8.23
N ILE A 11 -0.06 11.34 -7.66
CA ILE A 11 0.25 10.00 -8.10
C ILE A 11 -0.46 9.03 -7.15
N ILE A 12 -1.31 8.16 -7.71
CA ILE A 12 -2.16 7.26 -6.95
C ILE A 12 -1.92 5.84 -7.46
N PRO A 13 -1.30 4.97 -6.65
CA PRO A 13 -1.16 3.56 -7.04
C PRO A 13 -2.51 2.89 -7.22
N CYS A 14 -2.61 2.04 -8.22
CA CYS A 14 -3.81 1.28 -8.52
C CYS A 14 -3.53 -0.21 -8.35
N LEU A 15 -4.42 -0.89 -7.65
CA LEU A 15 -4.28 -2.29 -7.30
C LEU A 15 -5.53 -3.06 -7.73
N ARG A 16 -5.37 -4.36 -7.93
CA ARG A 16 -6.49 -5.24 -8.16
C ARG A 16 -6.41 -6.40 -7.19
N TYR A 17 -7.57 -6.83 -6.71
CA TYR A 17 -7.66 -7.93 -5.74
C TYR A 17 -8.76 -8.89 -6.14
N ARG A 18 -8.53 -10.17 -5.86
CA ARG A 18 -9.56 -11.20 -6.07
C ARG A 18 -10.66 -11.09 -5.04
N ASN A 19 -10.28 -10.86 -3.78
CA ASN A 19 -11.22 -10.68 -2.67
C ASN A 19 -11.16 -9.23 -2.21
N ALA A 20 -11.55 -8.31 -3.09
CA ALA A 20 -11.37 -6.89 -2.85
C ALA A 20 -12.10 -6.39 -1.60
N LEU A 21 -13.32 -6.85 -1.31
CA LEU A 21 -14.03 -6.43 -0.10
C LEU A 21 -13.25 -6.78 1.16
N ALA A 22 -12.78 -8.03 1.25
CA ALA A 22 -12.00 -8.48 2.39
C ALA A 22 -10.67 -7.73 2.48
N MET A 23 -10.06 -7.46 1.33
CA MET A 23 -8.77 -6.76 1.29
C MET A 23 -8.89 -5.30 1.70
N ILE A 24 -10.00 -4.64 1.38
CA ILE A 24 -10.24 -3.27 1.86
C ILE A 24 -10.18 -3.24 3.39
N ASP A 25 -10.89 -4.15 4.05
CA ASP A 25 -10.88 -4.21 5.50
C ASP A 25 -9.51 -4.59 6.04
N TRP A 26 -8.83 -5.52 5.39
CA TRP A 26 -7.48 -5.93 5.81
C TRP A 26 -6.47 -4.79 5.71
N LEU A 27 -6.49 -4.05 4.59
CA LEU A 27 -5.58 -2.90 4.41
C LEU A 27 -5.81 -1.83 5.46
N CYS A 28 -7.07 -1.61 5.84
CA CYS A 28 -7.38 -0.67 6.91
C CYS A 28 -6.87 -1.16 8.28
N GLU A 29 -7.08 -2.41 8.59
CA GLU A 29 -6.66 -3.00 9.87
C GLU A 29 -5.13 -3.13 9.97
N ALA A 30 -4.52 -3.70 8.94
CA ALA A 30 -3.10 -4.04 8.97
C ALA A 30 -2.20 -2.82 8.77
N PHE A 31 -2.55 -1.94 7.84
CA PHE A 31 -1.67 -0.84 7.43
C PHE A 31 -2.15 0.54 7.87
N GLY A 32 -3.38 0.66 8.34
CA GLY A 32 -3.89 1.94 8.80
C GLY A 32 -4.51 2.82 7.73
N PHE A 33 -4.88 2.25 6.60
CA PHE A 33 -5.65 2.98 5.60
C PHE A 33 -7.05 3.29 6.14
N GLN A 34 -7.68 4.30 5.55
CA GLN A 34 -9.06 4.66 5.85
C GLN A 34 -9.86 4.65 4.57
N LYS A 35 -11.09 4.15 4.64
CA LYS A 35 -12.00 4.14 3.49
C LYS A 35 -12.39 5.57 3.15
N HIS A 36 -12.24 5.93 1.89
CA HIS A 36 -12.73 7.20 1.36
C HIS A 36 -13.99 6.98 0.53
N THR A 37 -13.95 6.00 -0.37
CA THR A 37 -15.07 5.69 -1.25
C THR A 37 -15.02 4.21 -1.59
N VAL A 38 -16.17 3.53 -1.60
CA VAL A 38 -16.28 2.15 -2.04
C VAL A 38 -17.55 2.01 -2.88
N TYR A 39 -17.37 1.61 -4.13
CA TYR A 39 -18.46 1.27 -5.04
C TYR A 39 -18.44 -0.23 -5.29
N ALA A 40 -19.39 -0.94 -4.72
CA ALA A 40 -19.43 -2.40 -4.82
C ALA A 40 -20.84 -2.88 -5.13
N GLU A 41 -20.90 -4.04 -5.76
CA GLU A 41 -22.13 -4.73 -6.07
C GLU A 41 -21.94 -6.18 -5.67
N GLY A 42 -22.55 -6.60 -4.56
CA GLY A 42 -22.22 -7.89 -3.95
C GLY A 42 -20.73 -7.92 -3.55
N ASP A 43 -20.06 -8.97 -3.95
CA ASP A 43 -18.63 -9.13 -3.67
C ASP A 43 -17.73 -8.42 -4.68
N ASN A 44 -18.31 -7.87 -5.74
CA ASN A 44 -17.53 -7.20 -6.77
C ASN A 44 -17.33 -5.72 -6.42
N VAL A 45 -16.11 -5.32 -6.18
CA VAL A 45 -15.75 -3.92 -5.98
C VAL A 45 -15.42 -3.32 -7.33
N HIS A 46 -16.30 -2.47 -7.84
CA HIS A 46 -16.04 -1.76 -9.09
C HIS A 46 -14.89 -0.78 -8.93
N HIS A 47 -14.87 -0.07 -7.81
CA HIS A 47 -13.86 0.93 -7.52
C HIS A 47 -13.85 1.27 -6.03
N ALA A 48 -12.68 1.38 -5.46
CA ALA A 48 -12.52 1.85 -4.08
C ALA A 48 -11.33 2.80 -3.98
N GLN A 49 -11.42 3.70 -3.03
CA GLN A 49 -10.38 4.67 -2.72
C GLN A 49 -10.09 4.59 -1.23
N LEU A 50 -8.84 4.31 -0.89
CA LEU A 50 -8.38 4.25 0.49
C LEU A 50 -7.30 5.31 0.69
N VAL A 51 -7.36 6.04 1.80
CA VAL A 51 -6.42 7.13 2.07
C VAL A 51 -5.48 6.79 3.22
N PHE A 52 -4.29 7.32 3.14
CA PHE A 52 -3.29 7.26 4.19
C PHE A 52 -2.51 8.58 4.15
N GLY A 53 -2.56 9.36 5.24
CA GLY A 53 -1.94 10.68 5.24
C GLY A 53 -2.54 11.55 4.12
N ASN A 54 -1.67 12.10 3.28
CA ASN A 54 -2.12 12.87 2.11
C ASN A 54 -2.16 12.04 0.83
N GLY A 55 -1.95 10.75 0.93
CA GLY A 55 -1.91 9.84 -0.22
C GLY A 55 -3.16 8.98 -0.32
N MET A 56 -3.27 8.30 -1.44
CA MET A 56 -4.41 7.44 -1.74
C MET A 56 -3.95 6.24 -2.56
N VAL A 57 -4.62 5.12 -2.38
CA VAL A 57 -4.57 4.01 -3.35
C VAL A 57 -5.98 3.78 -3.86
N MET A 58 -6.09 3.35 -5.11
CA MET A 58 -7.36 2.94 -5.71
C MET A 58 -7.30 1.46 -6.00
N LEU A 59 -8.42 0.79 -5.88
CA LEU A 59 -8.45 -0.64 -6.15
C LEU A 59 -9.81 -1.08 -6.66
N GLY A 60 -9.82 -2.25 -7.28
CA GLY A 60 -11.02 -2.90 -7.75
C GLY A 60 -10.82 -4.41 -7.80
N SER A 61 -11.93 -5.12 -8.01
CA SER A 61 -11.91 -6.57 -8.11
C SER A 61 -11.35 -7.05 -9.46
N THR A 62 -10.63 -8.17 -9.43
CA THR A 62 -10.15 -8.79 -10.66
C THR A 62 -11.30 -9.26 -11.56
N SER A 63 -12.51 -9.42 -11.00
CA SER A 63 -13.69 -9.78 -11.77
C SER A 63 -14.21 -8.65 -12.65
N ASN A 64 -13.73 -7.41 -12.47
CA ASN A 64 -14.08 -6.32 -13.38
C ASN A 64 -13.48 -6.61 -14.75
N ALA A 65 -14.35 -6.78 -15.75
CA ALA A 65 -13.95 -7.05 -17.11
C ALA A 65 -13.50 -5.78 -17.81
N GLY A 66 -12.75 -5.93 -18.91
CA GLY A 66 -12.37 -4.83 -19.77
C GLY A 66 -10.89 -4.80 -20.11
N GLU A 67 -10.51 -3.83 -20.92
CA GLU A 67 -9.15 -3.71 -21.44
C GLU A 67 -8.12 -3.52 -20.31
N TRP A 68 -8.47 -2.75 -19.30
CA TRP A 68 -7.58 -2.50 -18.17
C TRP A 68 -7.24 -3.79 -17.43
N GLY A 69 -8.27 -4.61 -17.16
CA GLY A 69 -8.05 -5.88 -16.47
C GLY A 69 -7.22 -6.86 -17.27
N GLN A 70 -7.30 -6.80 -18.61
CA GLN A 70 -6.49 -7.65 -19.47
C GLN A 70 -5.02 -7.23 -19.50
N ALA A 71 -4.73 -5.99 -19.18
CA ALA A 71 -3.37 -5.45 -19.18
C ALA A 71 -2.62 -5.72 -17.88
N ILE A 72 -3.29 -6.20 -16.85
CA ILE A 72 -2.74 -6.35 -15.51
C ILE A 72 -2.87 -7.80 -15.05
N VAL A 73 -1.78 -8.32 -14.46
CA VAL A 73 -1.79 -9.66 -13.86
C VAL A 73 -1.70 -9.54 -12.34
N GLN A 74 -2.12 -10.57 -11.63
CA GLN A 74 -1.96 -10.64 -10.19
C GLN A 74 -0.57 -11.20 -9.84
N PRO A 75 0.02 -10.77 -8.69
CA PRO A 75 1.36 -11.24 -8.33
C PRO A 75 1.51 -12.76 -8.31
N GLU A 76 0.50 -13.49 -7.86
CA GLU A 76 0.58 -14.94 -7.79
C GLU A 76 0.63 -15.61 -9.16
N GLU A 77 0.19 -14.93 -10.22
CA GLU A 77 0.30 -15.44 -11.59
C GLU A 77 1.73 -15.38 -12.11
N ILE A 78 2.59 -14.62 -11.45
CA ILE A 78 4.00 -14.47 -11.82
C ILE A 78 4.94 -14.82 -10.66
N GLY A 79 4.53 -15.80 -9.85
CA GLY A 79 5.37 -16.34 -8.78
C GLY A 79 5.45 -15.50 -7.53
N GLY A 80 4.43 -14.68 -7.26
CA GLY A 80 4.39 -13.83 -6.07
C GLY A 80 5.31 -12.63 -6.14
N ARG A 81 5.67 -12.21 -7.34
CA ARG A 81 6.53 -11.05 -7.59
C ARG A 81 5.70 -9.89 -8.12
N GLU A 82 6.28 -8.71 -8.14
CA GLU A 82 5.64 -7.51 -8.64
C GLU A 82 6.56 -6.73 -9.58
N THR A 83 5.97 -5.89 -10.41
CA THR A 83 6.72 -4.98 -11.28
C THR A 83 6.80 -3.57 -10.67
N GLN A 84 5.93 -3.25 -9.73
CA GLN A 84 5.93 -1.99 -9.00
C GLN A 84 5.45 -2.26 -7.58
N SER A 85 5.81 -1.36 -6.66
CA SER A 85 5.32 -1.44 -5.28
C SER A 85 5.14 -0.03 -4.74
N ALA A 86 4.28 0.11 -3.74
CA ALA A 86 4.08 1.37 -3.07
C ALA A 86 5.05 1.52 -1.90
N CYS A 87 5.60 2.71 -1.75
CA CYS A 87 6.34 3.11 -0.57
C CYS A 87 5.48 4.07 0.22
N VAL A 88 5.24 3.76 1.48
CA VAL A 88 4.39 4.56 2.35
C VAL A 88 5.24 5.09 3.51
N ILE A 89 5.21 6.41 3.69
CA ILE A 89 5.94 7.05 4.79
C ILE A 89 5.10 6.93 6.05
N VAL A 90 5.69 6.38 7.12
CA VAL A 90 5.04 6.24 8.42
C VAL A 90 5.88 6.95 9.48
N THR A 91 5.24 7.45 10.54
CA THR A 91 5.96 8.15 11.60
C THR A 91 6.64 7.21 12.58
N ASP A 92 6.02 6.08 12.89
CA ASP A 92 6.56 5.08 13.80
C ASP A 92 6.59 3.73 13.10
N ALA A 93 7.74 3.41 12.50
CA ALA A 93 7.89 2.20 11.71
C ALA A 93 7.75 0.93 12.55
N ASP A 94 8.23 0.93 13.80
CA ASP A 94 8.14 -0.23 14.67
C ASP A 94 6.68 -0.53 15.05
N ALA A 95 5.91 0.49 15.38
CA ALA A 95 4.49 0.31 15.70
C ALA A 95 3.72 -0.17 14.47
N HIS A 96 4.02 0.39 13.31
CA HIS A 96 3.38 -0.04 12.06
C HIS A 96 3.71 -1.50 11.72
N TYR A 97 4.98 -1.87 11.87
CA TYR A 97 5.45 -3.25 11.68
C TYR A 97 4.69 -4.22 12.58
N ALA A 98 4.61 -3.92 13.88
CA ALA A 98 3.91 -4.77 14.83
C ALA A 98 2.43 -4.96 14.45
N ARG A 99 1.79 -3.90 14.01
CA ARG A 99 0.39 -3.92 13.56
C ARG A 99 0.22 -4.81 12.33
N ALA A 100 1.10 -4.64 11.35
CA ALA A 100 1.04 -5.44 10.12
C ALA A 100 1.26 -6.92 10.40
N VAL A 101 2.25 -7.25 11.22
CA VAL A 101 2.54 -8.63 11.61
C VAL A 101 1.34 -9.26 12.32
N ALA A 102 0.74 -8.53 13.26
CA ALA A 102 -0.42 -9.01 14.01
C ALA A 102 -1.60 -9.30 13.10
N ALA A 103 -1.75 -8.57 12.00
CA ALA A 103 -2.83 -8.77 11.04
C ALA A 103 -2.52 -9.82 9.97
N GLY A 104 -1.32 -10.39 9.97
CA GLY A 104 -0.97 -11.50 9.08
C GLY A 104 -0.19 -11.11 7.83
N ALA A 105 0.43 -9.94 7.79
CA ALA A 105 1.31 -9.58 6.68
C ALA A 105 2.51 -10.52 6.63
N THR A 106 2.95 -10.87 5.42
CA THR A 106 4.15 -11.69 5.23
C THR A 106 5.36 -10.77 5.09
N ILE A 107 6.29 -10.84 6.02
CA ILE A 107 7.48 -9.98 6.00
C ILE A 107 8.46 -10.47 4.94
N VAL A 108 8.88 -9.56 4.06
CA VAL A 108 9.84 -9.82 2.99
C VAL A 108 11.22 -9.31 3.38
N ILE A 109 11.28 -8.10 3.92
CA ILE A 109 12.51 -7.50 4.44
C ILE A 109 12.20 -7.06 5.87
N ASP A 110 12.92 -7.63 6.83
CA ASP A 110 12.66 -7.35 8.24
C ASP A 110 12.94 -5.89 8.57
N ILE A 111 12.28 -5.41 9.62
CA ILE A 111 12.43 -4.02 10.04
C ILE A 111 13.87 -3.76 10.48
N ALA A 112 14.44 -2.69 9.98
CA ALA A 112 15.81 -2.30 10.30
C ALA A 112 16.04 -0.83 10.00
N ASP A 113 17.08 -0.28 10.61
CA ASP A 113 17.58 1.04 10.24
C ASP A 113 18.11 1.01 8.82
N GLN A 114 17.84 2.06 8.05
CA GLN A 114 18.25 2.14 6.67
C GLN A 114 19.48 3.05 6.52
N PRO A 115 20.42 2.71 5.63
CA PRO A 115 21.64 3.54 5.48
C PRO A 115 21.35 4.95 5.00
N TYR A 116 20.22 5.17 4.33
CA TYR A 116 19.80 6.50 3.85
C TYR A 116 18.95 7.26 4.88
N GLY A 117 18.67 6.67 6.03
CA GLY A 117 17.89 7.30 7.09
C GLY A 117 16.60 6.57 7.40
N GLY A 118 16.13 6.71 8.64
CA GLY A 118 14.89 6.11 9.09
C GLY A 118 14.97 4.60 9.28
N ARG A 119 13.83 4.02 9.64
CA ARG A 119 13.65 2.58 9.77
C ARG A 119 12.51 2.16 8.86
N GLY A 120 12.62 0.96 8.30
CA GLY A 120 11.57 0.49 7.41
C GLY A 120 11.58 -1.01 7.26
N TYR A 121 10.54 -1.51 6.62
CA TYR A 121 10.37 -2.94 6.34
C TYR A 121 9.56 -3.11 5.06
N ALA A 122 9.66 -4.29 4.47
CA ALA A 122 8.85 -4.66 3.32
C ALA A 122 8.00 -5.87 3.65
N CYS A 123 6.79 -5.90 3.14
CA CYS A 123 5.90 -7.03 3.35
C CYS A 123 5.01 -7.26 2.13
N LYS A 124 4.34 -8.39 2.14
CA LYS A 124 3.29 -8.72 1.19
C LYS A 124 1.95 -8.74 1.91
N ASP A 125 0.91 -8.26 1.22
CA ASP A 125 -0.44 -8.45 1.70
C ASP A 125 -0.93 -9.88 1.36
N PRO A 126 -2.13 -10.29 1.81
CA PRO A 126 -2.62 -11.65 1.55
C PRO A 126 -2.72 -12.05 0.08
N GLU A 127 -2.76 -11.08 -0.84
CA GLU A 127 -2.78 -11.39 -2.27
C GLU A 127 -1.43 -11.12 -2.95
N SER A 128 -0.37 -11.03 -2.15
CA SER A 128 1.02 -10.92 -2.59
C SER A 128 1.42 -9.60 -3.23
N HIS A 129 0.62 -8.58 -3.11
CA HIS A 129 1.09 -7.24 -3.44
C HIS A 129 2.13 -6.81 -2.41
N HIS A 130 3.20 -6.19 -2.88
CA HIS A 130 4.33 -5.79 -2.04
C HIS A 130 4.19 -4.35 -1.60
N TRP A 131 4.60 -4.09 -0.36
CA TRP A 131 4.54 -2.78 0.27
C TRP A 131 5.84 -2.50 1.00
N TRP A 132 6.31 -1.26 0.92
CA TRP A 132 7.38 -0.76 1.77
C TRP A 132 6.80 0.29 2.71
N PHE A 133 7.09 0.16 4.00
CA PHE A 133 6.71 1.14 5.02
C PHE A 133 7.96 1.58 5.75
N GLY A 134 8.17 2.90 5.81
CA GLY A 134 9.37 3.41 6.46
C GLY A 134 9.22 4.85 6.92
N SER A 135 10.07 5.23 7.87
CA SER A 135 10.05 6.57 8.43
C SER A 135 10.95 7.56 7.67
N TYR A 136 11.73 7.09 6.70
CA TYR A 136 12.48 8.00 5.84
C TYR A 136 11.50 8.84 5.02
N ASP A 137 11.66 10.16 5.10
CA ASP A 137 10.81 11.09 4.35
C ASP A 137 11.69 11.81 3.32
N PRO A 138 11.56 11.45 2.03
CA PRO A 138 12.36 12.09 0.99
C PRO A 138 12.00 13.57 0.77
N TRP A 139 10.88 14.03 1.33
CA TRP A 139 10.46 15.44 1.24
C TRP A 139 11.11 16.31 2.29
N ALA A 140 11.63 15.70 3.35
CA ALA A 140 12.31 16.44 4.40
C ALA A 140 13.65 16.99 3.89
N GLU A 141 14.08 18.12 4.47
CA GLU A 141 15.40 18.65 4.13
C GLU A 141 16.47 17.64 4.52
N PRO A 142 17.49 17.43 3.68
CA PRO A 142 18.60 16.58 4.07
C PRO A 142 19.25 17.10 5.34
N ALA A 143 19.67 16.19 6.21
CA ALA A 143 20.28 16.59 7.48
C ALA A 143 21.47 17.48 7.24
N GLN A 144 22.34 17.25 6.39
CA GLN A 144 23.45 18.13 6.05
C GLN A 144 24.23 17.52 4.88
N ALA A 145 24.43 18.29 3.89
CA ALA A 145 25.20 17.83 2.73
C ALA A 145 26.69 18.02 2.97
#